data_fa12a9defc680b7b73b0447f1abf6a8f
#
_entry.id   fa12a9defc680b7b73b0447f1abf6a8f
#
_cell.length_a   1.000
_cell.length_b   1.000
_cell.length_c   1.000
_cell.angle_alpha   90.00
_cell.angle_beta   90.00
_cell.angle_gamma   90.00
#
_symmetry.space_group_name_H-M   'P 1'
#
loop_
_entity.id
_entity.type
_entity.pdbx_description
1 polymer ?
#
loop_
_entity_poly.entity_id
_entity_poly.type
_entity_poly.pdbx_seq_one_letter_code
_entity_poly.pdbx_strand_id
1 'polypeptide(L)'
;MLSIKDIDTFLNTFPIQKDEIVPFAAKAGGGWLDPDTAVEFCKGCGISLSETDGYLHLKTSTNSIEDTVFCFVDIETNGSNPKNSQTIEIGAVKYKNGVFTESFERLIKSDHLPANISEITGITMADLKNGEKEKDALAAFREFLQDGLFCAHSVDFDFSFLSHRMEYNGLFPLLNKI
;
A
#
# COMPACT_ATOMS: atom_id res chain seq x y z
N MET A 1 -5.94 3.59 13.13
CA MET A 1 -5.79 2.93 11.81
C MET A 1 -7.05 3.12 10.99
N LEU A 2 -6.93 3.56 9.74
CA LEU A 2 -8.01 3.56 8.77
C LEU A 2 -8.24 2.13 8.26
N SER A 3 -9.50 1.67 8.23
CA SER A 3 -9.83 0.42 7.55
C SER A 3 -9.92 0.64 6.03
N ILE A 4 -9.84 -0.44 5.25
CA ILE A 4 -10.10 -0.40 3.80
C ILE A 4 -11.45 0.28 3.52
N LYS A 5 -12.48 -0.05 4.31
CA LYS A 5 -13.81 0.56 4.18
C LYS A 5 -13.81 2.08 4.43
N ASP A 6 -13.01 2.57 5.39
CA ASP A 6 -12.88 4.02 5.61
C ASP A 6 -12.24 4.71 4.41
N ILE A 7 -11.19 4.09 3.86
CA ILE A 7 -10.48 4.61 2.68
C ILE A 7 -11.42 4.61 1.48
N ASP A 8 -12.04 3.51 1.18
CA ASP A 8 -12.96 3.38 0.03
C ASP A 8 -14.17 4.31 0.14
N THR A 9 -14.76 4.42 1.35
CA THR A 9 -15.84 5.37 1.61
C THR A 9 -15.40 6.80 1.31
N PHE A 10 -14.20 7.20 1.74
CA PHE A 10 -13.68 8.54 1.45
C PHE A 10 -13.39 8.74 -0.04
N LEU A 11 -12.71 7.78 -0.68
CA LEU A 11 -12.39 7.87 -2.12
C LEU A 11 -13.65 7.95 -3.00
N ASN A 12 -14.77 7.40 -2.56
CA ASN A 12 -16.05 7.49 -3.27
C ASN A 12 -16.76 8.86 -3.09
N THR A 13 -16.24 9.78 -2.25
CA THR A 13 -16.80 11.15 -2.14
C THR A 13 -16.27 12.11 -3.21
N PHE A 14 -15.20 11.75 -3.92
CA PHE A 14 -14.61 12.62 -4.94
C PHE A 14 -15.55 12.84 -6.16
N PRO A 15 -15.53 14.05 -6.77
CA PRO A 15 -14.64 15.17 -6.48
C PRO A 15 -15.00 15.92 -5.20
N ILE A 16 -13.99 16.43 -4.48
CA ILE A 16 -14.15 17.18 -3.23
C ILE A 16 -13.46 18.55 -3.32
N GLN A 17 -13.85 19.50 -2.50
CA GLN A 17 -13.07 20.73 -2.32
C GLN A 17 -11.76 20.42 -1.59
N LYS A 18 -10.73 21.21 -1.85
CA LYS A 18 -9.37 20.93 -1.37
C LYS A 18 -9.25 20.85 0.16
N ASP A 19 -10.01 21.67 0.87
CA ASP A 19 -10.03 21.70 2.35
C ASP A 19 -10.71 20.48 2.97
N GLU A 20 -11.59 19.80 2.23
CA GLU A 20 -12.29 18.60 2.70
C GLU A 20 -11.36 17.38 2.85
N ILE A 21 -10.12 17.42 2.28
CA ILE A 21 -9.13 16.36 2.47
C ILE A 21 -8.46 16.38 3.85
N VAL A 22 -8.45 17.56 4.53
CA VAL A 22 -7.72 17.76 5.79
C VAL A 22 -8.17 16.80 6.91
N PRO A 23 -9.46 16.62 7.18
CA PRO A 23 -9.92 15.68 8.22
C PRO A 23 -9.50 14.22 7.92
N PHE A 24 -9.50 13.83 6.66
CA PHE A 24 -9.08 12.50 6.26
C PHE A 24 -7.56 12.32 6.44
N ALA A 25 -6.75 13.28 6.00
CA ALA A 25 -5.30 13.27 6.19
C ALA A 25 -4.93 13.20 7.68
N ALA A 26 -5.62 13.97 8.52
CA ALA A 26 -5.43 13.92 9.98
C ALA A 26 -5.74 12.53 10.57
N LYS A 27 -6.84 11.90 10.14
CA LYS A 27 -7.22 10.54 10.55
C LYS A 27 -6.23 9.48 10.05
N ALA A 28 -5.61 9.70 8.89
CA ALA A 28 -4.58 8.82 8.31
C ALA A 28 -3.21 8.92 9.00
N GLY A 29 -3.04 9.81 9.97
CA GLY A 29 -1.79 9.98 10.72
C GLY A 29 -0.97 11.21 10.34
N GLY A 30 -1.44 12.03 9.38
CA GLY A 30 -0.78 13.28 8.99
C GLY A 30 -0.82 14.38 10.05
N GLY A 31 -1.71 14.23 11.05
CA GLY A 31 -1.97 15.30 12.01
C GLY A 31 -2.77 16.46 11.38
N TRP A 32 -2.80 17.61 12.07
CA TRP A 32 -3.45 18.78 11.52
C TRP A 32 -2.52 19.48 10.50
N LEU A 33 -2.93 19.49 9.24
CA LEU A 33 -2.20 20.03 8.11
C LEU A 33 -3.01 21.14 7.45
N ASP A 34 -2.34 22.10 6.80
CA ASP A 34 -3.01 22.96 5.83
C ASP A 34 -3.42 22.14 4.59
N PRO A 35 -4.38 22.65 3.77
CA PRO A 35 -4.92 21.87 2.66
C PRO A 35 -3.87 21.41 1.63
N ASP A 36 -2.87 22.24 1.30
CA ASP A 36 -1.84 21.88 0.33
C ASP A 36 -0.95 20.74 0.86
N THR A 37 -0.52 20.86 2.11
CA THR A 37 0.27 19.82 2.78
C THR A 37 -0.53 18.53 2.96
N ALA A 38 -1.84 18.63 3.26
CA ALA A 38 -2.72 17.45 3.36
C ALA A 38 -2.86 16.71 2.02
N VAL A 39 -2.94 17.44 0.90
CA VAL A 39 -2.95 16.86 -0.46
C VAL A 39 -1.64 16.11 -0.72
N GLU A 40 -0.49 16.73 -0.47
CA GLU A 40 0.82 16.09 -0.69
C GLU A 40 1.04 14.89 0.24
N PHE A 41 0.57 14.96 1.49
CA PHE A 41 0.57 13.83 2.41
C PHE A 41 -0.24 12.65 1.84
N CYS A 42 -1.47 12.90 1.39
CA CYS A 42 -2.34 11.86 0.81
C CYS A 42 -1.75 11.25 -0.47
N LYS A 43 -1.15 12.08 -1.34
CA LYS A 43 -0.40 11.60 -2.52
C LYS A 43 0.78 10.72 -2.11
N GLY A 44 1.56 11.15 -1.11
CA GLY A 44 2.68 10.36 -0.57
C GLY A 44 2.26 9.03 0.05
N CYS A 45 0.98 8.90 0.47
CA CYS A 45 0.37 7.66 0.95
C CYS A 45 -0.29 6.83 -0.15
N GLY A 46 -0.30 7.28 -1.41
CA GLY A 46 -0.74 6.51 -2.57
C GLY A 46 -2.07 6.93 -3.20
N ILE A 47 -2.71 8.03 -2.74
CA ILE A 47 -3.90 8.53 -3.44
C ILE A 47 -3.48 9.28 -4.71
N SER A 48 -3.94 8.79 -5.86
CA SER A 48 -3.67 9.43 -7.17
C SER A 48 -4.61 10.60 -7.39
N LEU A 49 -4.12 11.83 -7.17
CA LEU A 49 -4.92 13.06 -7.21
C LEU A 49 -4.51 14.00 -8.35
N SER A 50 -5.52 14.66 -8.95
CA SER A 50 -5.39 15.86 -9.77
C SER A 50 -6.25 16.98 -9.19
N GLU A 51 -5.91 18.25 -9.50
CA GLU A 51 -6.68 19.43 -9.09
C GLU A 51 -7.13 20.18 -10.33
N THR A 52 -8.42 20.55 -10.37
CA THR A 52 -9.01 21.35 -11.44
C THR A 52 -10.09 22.24 -10.84
N ASP A 53 -10.02 23.55 -11.09
CA ASP A 53 -10.99 24.56 -10.63
C ASP A 53 -11.25 24.53 -9.10
N GLY A 54 -10.21 24.23 -8.29
CA GLY A 54 -10.29 24.17 -6.84
C GLY A 54 -10.85 22.87 -6.28
N TYR A 55 -11.17 21.90 -7.15
CA TYR A 55 -11.62 20.57 -6.75
C TYR A 55 -10.50 19.52 -6.95
N LEU A 56 -10.43 18.59 -6.02
CA LEU A 56 -9.60 17.40 -6.12
C LEU A 56 -10.38 16.27 -6.79
N HIS A 57 -9.74 15.62 -7.75
CA HIS A 57 -10.27 14.48 -8.48
C HIS A 57 -9.35 13.28 -8.29
N LEU A 58 -9.93 12.07 -8.20
CA LEU A 58 -9.15 10.85 -8.30
C LEU A 58 -8.77 10.61 -9.77
N LYS A 59 -7.48 10.52 -10.07
CA LYS A 59 -7.03 10.17 -11.43
C LYS A 59 -7.55 8.78 -11.85
N THR A 60 -7.69 7.85 -10.89
CA THR A 60 -8.27 6.52 -11.15
C THR A 60 -9.73 6.55 -11.60
N SER A 61 -10.46 7.65 -11.35
CA SER A 61 -11.83 7.83 -11.84
C SER A 61 -11.90 8.55 -13.19
N THR A 62 -10.82 9.18 -13.63
CA THR A 62 -10.75 9.99 -14.86
C THR A 62 -9.83 9.39 -15.91
N ASN A 63 -8.85 8.60 -15.51
CA ASN A 63 -7.94 7.92 -16.43
C ASN A 63 -8.65 6.78 -17.17
N SER A 64 -8.20 6.51 -18.39
CA SER A 64 -8.53 5.27 -19.08
C SER A 64 -7.81 4.08 -18.42
N ILE A 65 -8.24 2.86 -18.74
CA ILE A 65 -7.55 1.64 -18.29
C ILE A 65 -6.10 1.63 -18.79
N GLU A 66 -5.88 2.11 -20.01
CA GLU A 66 -4.55 2.18 -20.64
C GLU A 66 -3.61 3.14 -19.90
N ASP A 67 -4.15 4.23 -19.32
CA ASP A 67 -3.35 5.23 -18.60
C ASP A 67 -3.14 4.85 -17.12
N THR A 68 -3.90 3.90 -16.63
CA THR A 68 -3.83 3.45 -15.22
C THR A 68 -2.65 2.51 -15.02
N VAL A 69 -1.86 2.75 -13.96
CA VAL A 69 -0.82 1.83 -13.51
C VAL A 69 -1.45 0.82 -12.56
N PHE A 70 -1.48 -0.45 -12.96
CA PHE A 70 -1.89 -1.56 -12.11
C PHE A 70 -0.67 -2.15 -11.41
N CYS A 71 -0.72 -2.30 -10.10
CA CYS A 71 0.30 -2.95 -9.31
C CYS A 71 -0.29 -4.24 -8.72
N PHE A 72 0.08 -5.38 -9.28
CA PHE A 72 -0.31 -6.69 -8.76
C PHE A 72 0.66 -7.09 -7.67
N VAL A 73 0.13 -7.33 -6.49
CA VAL A 73 0.88 -7.58 -5.26
C VAL A 73 0.50 -8.93 -4.69
N ASP A 74 1.48 -9.64 -4.19
CA ASP A 74 1.33 -10.86 -3.42
C ASP A 74 2.29 -10.82 -2.24
N ILE A 75 1.86 -11.28 -1.06
CA ILE A 75 2.70 -11.32 0.12
C ILE A 75 2.72 -12.70 0.74
N GLU A 76 3.89 -13.07 1.26
CA GLU A 76 4.02 -14.21 2.15
C GLU A 76 4.20 -13.73 3.60
N THR A 77 3.56 -14.42 4.53
CA THR A 77 3.54 -14.05 5.95
C THR A 77 3.87 -15.26 6.81
N ASN A 78 4.46 -15.03 7.99
CA ASN A 78 4.68 -16.11 8.96
C ASN A 78 3.47 -16.42 9.85
N GLY A 79 2.29 -15.90 9.48
CA GLY A 79 1.00 -16.15 10.13
C GLY A 79 -0.06 -15.16 9.68
N SER A 80 -1.34 -15.44 9.95
CA SER A 80 -2.47 -14.69 9.38
C SER A 80 -2.84 -13.40 10.13
N ASN A 81 -2.30 -13.18 11.34
CA ASN A 81 -2.67 -12.01 12.13
C ASN A 81 -1.50 -11.00 12.17
N PRO A 82 -1.62 -9.82 11.54
CA PRO A 82 -0.53 -8.85 11.44
C PRO A 82 -0.07 -8.26 12.79
N LYS A 83 -0.85 -8.46 13.88
CA LYS A 83 -0.43 -8.04 15.23
C LYS A 83 0.63 -8.95 15.82
N ASN A 84 0.63 -10.24 15.45
CA ASN A 84 1.50 -11.27 16.01
C ASN A 84 2.43 -11.89 14.96
N SER A 85 2.26 -11.49 13.72
CA SER A 85 2.98 -12.03 12.57
C SER A 85 3.57 -10.89 11.73
N GLN A 86 4.51 -11.24 10.87
CA GLN A 86 5.13 -10.28 9.98
C GLN A 86 5.07 -10.78 8.53
N THR A 87 5.24 -9.87 7.61
CA THR A 87 5.51 -10.18 6.21
C THR A 87 6.91 -10.81 6.11
N ILE A 88 7.05 -11.88 5.35
CA ILE A 88 8.33 -12.56 5.10
C ILE A 88 8.79 -12.41 3.65
N GLU A 89 7.87 -12.10 2.73
CA GLU A 89 8.16 -11.74 1.35
C GLU A 89 7.12 -10.76 0.82
N ILE A 90 7.55 -9.85 -0.06
CA ILE A 90 6.67 -8.99 -0.85
C ILE A 90 7.09 -9.17 -2.31
N GLY A 91 6.18 -9.68 -3.12
CA GLY A 91 6.27 -9.72 -4.58
C GLY A 91 5.30 -8.73 -5.21
N ALA A 92 5.74 -7.98 -6.20
CA ALA A 92 4.85 -7.10 -6.95
C ALA A 92 5.33 -6.89 -8.39
N VAL A 93 4.36 -6.67 -9.29
CA VAL A 93 4.63 -6.32 -10.68
C VAL A 93 3.72 -5.19 -11.12
N LYS A 94 4.26 -4.28 -11.92
CA LYS A 94 3.48 -3.18 -12.49
C LYS A 94 3.19 -3.41 -13.97
N TYR A 95 1.97 -3.06 -14.35
CA TYR A 95 1.50 -3.02 -15.72
C TYR A 95 0.89 -1.66 -16.05
N LYS A 96 1.18 -1.16 -17.25
CA LYS A 96 0.51 -0.01 -17.84
C LYS A 96 0.24 -0.30 -19.31
N ASN A 97 -0.97 -0.02 -19.77
CA ASN A 97 -1.39 -0.28 -21.15
C ASN A 97 -1.15 -1.75 -21.58
N GLY A 98 -1.42 -2.70 -20.65
CA GLY A 98 -1.20 -4.12 -20.91
C GLY A 98 0.27 -4.57 -21.00
N VAL A 99 1.23 -3.66 -20.76
CA VAL A 99 2.67 -3.93 -20.84
C VAL A 99 3.24 -4.00 -19.43
N PHE A 100 4.02 -5.06 -19.17
CA PHE A 100 4.86 -5.15 -17.97
C PHE A 100 5.89 -4.01 -17.96
N THR A 101 6.02 -3.31 -16.85
CA THR A 101 6.94 -2.19 -16.71
C THR A 101 8.03 -2.42 -15.67
N GLU A 102 7.67 -2.93 -14.50
CA GLU A 102 8.60 -3.06 -13.38
C GLU A 102 8.22 -4.28 -12.50
N SER A 103 9.19 -4.82 -11.76
CA SER A 103 8.96 -5.81 -10.71
C SER A 103 9.66 -5.42 -9.41
N PHE A 104 9.10 -5.89 -8.33
CA PHE A 104 9.63 -5.76 -6.97
C PHE A 104 9.56 -7.13 -6.29
N GLU A 105 10.64 -7.52 -5.63
CA GLU A 105 10.70 -8.74 -4.83
C GLU A 105 11.65 -8.49 -3.66
N ARG A 106 11.19 -8.75 -2.44
CA ARG A 106 12.00 -8.64 -1.23
C ARG A 106 11.66 -9.74 -0.25
N LEU A 107 12.66 -10.52 0.13
CA LEU A 107 12.63 -11.37 1.31
C LEU A 107 12.89 -10.53 2.55
N ILE A 108 12.10 -10.74 3.59
CA ILE A 108 12.12 -9.96 4.82
C ILE A 108 12.68 -10.83 5.95
N LYS A 109 13.64 -10.25 6.67
CA LYS A 109 14.29 -10.93 7.80
C LYS A 109 13.27 -11.33 8.86
N SER A 110 13.28 -12.61 9.23
CA SER A 110 12.50 -13.16 10.32
C SER A 110 13.29 -14.19 11.12
N ASP A 111 13.05 -14.23 12.42
CA ASP A 111 13.60 -15.25 13.31
C ASP A 111 12.62 -16.42 13.53
N HIS A 112 11.44 -16.35 12.89
CA HIS A 112 10.39 -17.35 13.01
C HIS A 112 9.75 -17.66 11.66
N LEU A 113 9.70 -18.95 11.33
CA LEU A 113 9.05 -19.49 10.14
C LEU A 113 8.37 -20.81 10.50
N PRO A 114 7.03 -20.88 10.58
CA PRO A 114 6.30 -22.12 10.78
C PRO A 114 6.57 -23.13 9.66
N ALA A 115 6.70 -24.43 10.01
CA ALA A 115 7.02 -25.48 9.06
C ALA A 115 6.01 -25.56 7.90
N ASN A 116 4.72 -25.43 8.20
CA ASN A 116 3.67 -25.43 7.17
C ASN A 116 3.77 -24.24 6.20
N ILE A 117 4.21 -23.07 6.66
CA ILE A 117 4.46 -21.91 5.78
C ILE A 117 5.64 -22.20 4.86
N SER A 118 6.75 -22.71 5.42
CA SER A 118 7.91 -23.11 4.63
C SER A 118 7.56 -24.15 3.55
N GLU A 119 6.70 -25.11 3.87
CA GLU A 119 6.24 -26.14 2.90
C GLU A 119 5.42 -25.55 1.76
N ILE A 120 4.58 -24.56 2.04
CA ILE A 120 3.70 -23.94 1.04
C ILE A 120 4.47 -22.96 0.16
N THR A 121 5.30 -22.10 0.77
CA THR A 121 5.98 -21.00 0.08
C THR A 121 7.33 -21.43 -0.52
N GLY A 122 7.94 -22.49 0.00
CA GLY A 122 9.30 -22.89 -0.33
C GLY A 122 10.38 -22.03 0.33
N ILE A 123 10.02 -20.97 1.05
CA ILE A 123 10.94 -20.09 1.78
C ILE A 123 11.55 -20.86 2.95
N THR A 124 12.85 -20.68 3.17
CA THR A 124 13.57 -21.31 4.27
C THR A 124 14.03 -20.31 5.32
N MET A 125 14.35 -20.80 6.53
CA MET A 125 14.96 -19.94 7.56
C MET A 125 16.32 -19.38 7.14
N ALA A 126 17.04 -20.04 6.22
CA ALA A 126 18.31 -19.54 5.69
C ALA A 126 18.08 -18.30 4.81
N ASP A 127 17.01 -18.31 4.02
CA ASP A 127 16.61 -17.16 3.17
C ASP A 127 16.23 -15.97 4.04
N LEU A 128 15.39 -16.19 5.04
CA LEU A 128 14.91 -15.13 5.93
C LEU A 128 16.01 -14.51 6.81
N LYS A 129 17.03 -15.26 7.19
CA LYS A 129 18.18 -14.71 7.94
C LYS A 129 18.95 -13.65 7.16
N ASN A 130 18.96 -13.77 5.83
CA ASN A 130 19.63 -12.85 4.92
C ASN A 130 18.67 -11.79 4.34
N GLY A 131 17.39 -11.85 4.70
CA GLY A 131 16.36 -10.91 4.26
C GLY A 131 16.61 -9.49 4.75
N GLU A 132 15.94 -8.55 4.11
CA GLU A 132 15.96 -7.13 4.46
C GLU A 132 15.18 -6.87 5.75
N LYS A 133 15.49 -5.78 6.47
CA LYS A 133 14.67 -5.39 7.61
C LYS A 133 13.27 -5.02 7.15
N GLU A 134 12.24 -5.46 7.89
CA GLU A 134 10.85 -5.25 7.51
C GLU A 134 10.53 -3.77 7.22
N LYS A 135 10.99 -2.85 8.06
CA LYS A 135 10.77 -1.41 7.85
C LYS A 135 11.34 -0.92 6.52
N ASP A 136 12.54 -1.35 6.17
CA ASP A 136 13.24 -0.90 4.97
C ASP A 136 12.55 -1.48 3.71
N ALA A 137 12.19 -2.76 3.74
CA ALA A 137 11.44 -3.42 2.66
C ALA A 137 10.06 -2.78 2.44
N LEU A 138 9.32 -2.46 3.52
CA LEU A 138 8.03 -1.78 3.45
C LEU A 138 8.15 -0.35 2.91
N ALA A 139 9.20 0.39 3.28
CA ALA A 139 9.46 1.72 2.75
C ALA A 139 9.78 1.65 1.24
N ALA A 140 10.65 0.72 0.83
CA ALA A 140 10.98 0.49 -0.58
C ALA A 140 9.75 0.04 -1.39
N PHE A 141 8.88 -0.81 -0.80
CA PHE A 141 7.64 -1.20 -1.45
C PHE A 141 6.70 -0.02 -1.69
N ARG A 142 6.57 0.91 -0.72
CA ARG A 142 5.79 2.15 -0.92
C ARG A 142 6.34 2.99 -2.08
N GLU A 143 7.66 3.15 -2.13
CA GLU A 143 8.33 3.87 -3.23
C GLU A 143 8.11 3.19 -4.58
N PHE A 144 8.07 1.85 -4.60
CA PHE A 144 7.72 1.10 -5.79
C PHE A 144 6.23 1.28 -6.13
N LEU A 145 5.31 1.10 -5.19
CA LEU A 145 3.85 1.17 -5.44
C LEU A 145 3.41 2.55 -5.92
N GLN A 146 3.91 3.62 -5.31
CA GLN A 146 3.50 5.01 -5.58
C GLN A 146 1.97 5.18 -5.51
N ASP A 147 1.35 5.77 -6.53
CA ASP A 147 -0.09 5.97 -6.67
C ASP A 147 -0.76 4.90 -7.57
N GLY A 148 -0.07 3.78 -7.81
CA GLY A 148 -0.61 2.65 -8.56
C GLY A 148 -1.86 2.05 -7.93
N LEU A 149 -2.77 1.53 -8.77
CA LEU A 149 -3.93 0.76 -8.33
C LEU A 149 -3.44 -0.56 -7.74
N PHE A 150 -3.74 -0.79 -6.46
CA PHE A 150 -3.32 -1.99 -5.76
C PHE A 150 -4.24 -3.15 -6.13
N CYS A 151 -3.67 -4.21 -6.67
CA CYS A 151 -4.38 -5.43 -7.07
C CYS A 151 -3.77 -6.63 -6.37
N ALA A 152 -4.59 -7.52 -5.81
CA ALA A 152 -4.14 -8.78 -5.21
C ALA A 152 -5.23 -9.84 -5.36
N HIS A 153 -4.87 -11.12 -5.20
CA HIS A 153 -5.85 -12.21 -5.22
C HIS A 153 -6.82 -12.10 -4.04
N SER A 154 -6.29 -11.80 -2.85
CA SER A 154 -7.07 -11.56 -1.63
C SER A 154 -6.80 -10.14 -1.12
N VAL A 155 -7.26 -9.13 -1.88
CA VAL A 155 -6.91 -7.72 -1.68
C VAL A 155 -7.16 -7.24 -0.25
N ASP A 156 -8.23 -7.68 0.39
CA ASP A 156 -8.53 -7.33 1.79
C ASP A 156 -7.45 -7.82 2.75
N PHE A 157 -6.90 -9.02 2.51
CA PHE A 157 -5.84 -9.58 3.32
C PHE A 157 -4.51 -8.85 3.06
N ASP A 158 -4.05 -8.85 1.82
CA ASP A 158 -2.73 -8.32 1.44
C ASP A 158 -2.60 -6.84 1.80
N PHE A 159 -3.58 -6.03 1.42
CA PHE A 159 -3.59 -4.59 1.68
C PHE A 159 -3.67 -4.28 3.18
N SER A 160 -4.59 -4.95 3.90
CA SER A 160 -4.74 -4.73 5.35
C SER A 160 -3.50 -5.16 6.13
N PHE A 161 -2.90 -6.29 5.74
CA PHE A 161 -1.70 -6.81 6.40
C PHE A 161 -0.54 -5.84 6.20
N LEU A 162 -0.24 -5.44 4.96
CA LEU A 162 0.82 -4.47 4.66
C LEU A 162 0.59 -3.13 5.36
N SER A 163 -0.64 -2.59 5.29
CA SER A 163 -0.99 -1.34 5.96
C SER A 163 -0.73 -1.40 7.47
N HIS A 164 -1.15 -2.50 8.12
CA HIS A 164 -0.90 -2.71 9.54
C HIS A 164 0.60 -2.81 9.86
N ARG A 165 1.36 -3.55 9.04
CA ARG A 165 2.81 -3.68 9.24
C ARG A 165 3.55 -2.37 9.01
N MET A 166 3.10 -1.54 8.07
CA MET A 166 3.63 -0.19 7.90
C MET A 166 3.45 0.65 9.15
N GLU A 167 2.23 0.73 9.69
CA GLU A 167 1.97 1.47 10.93
C GLU A 167 2.76 0.92 12.13
N TYR A 168 2.86 -0.41 12.26
CA TYR A 168 3.66 -1.06 13.30
C TYR A 168 5.13 -0.65 13.24
N ASN A 169 5.67 -0.47 12.04
CA ASN A 169 7.04 -0.02 11.79
C ASN A 169 7.21 1.52 11.80
N GLY A 170 6.16 2.27 12.16
CA GLY A 170 6.18 3.73 12.22
C GLY A 170 6.18 4.41 10.86
N LEU A 171 5.70 3.72 9.82
CA LEU A 171 5.41 4.26 8.51
C LEU A 171 3.94 4.66 8.41
N PHE A 172 3.60 5.58 7.51
CA PHE A 172 2.20 5.90 7.23
C PHE A 172 1.50 4.74 6.51
N PRO A 173 0.18 4.56 6.66
CA PRO A 173 -0.58 3.51 6.00
C PRO A 173 -0.58 3.66 4.47
N LEU A 174 -0.99 2.61 3.76
CA LEU A 174 -1.33 2.68 2.34
C LEU A 174 -2.71 3.32 2.20
N LEU A 175 -2.88 4.21 1.24
CA LEU A 175 -4.16 4.85 0.89
C LEU A 175 -4.49 4.66 -0.59
N ASN A 176 -3.82 3.76 -1.27
CA ASN A 176 -4.03 3.46 -2.68
C ASN A 176 -5.48 2.98 -2.92
N LYS A 177 -6.01 3.28 -4.09
CA LYS A 177 -7.23 2.62 -4.58
C LYS A 177 -6.95 1.13 -4.81
N ILE A 178 -7.87 0.29 -4.41
CA ILE A 178 -7.86 -1.16 -4.58
C ILE A 178 -8.98 -1.59 -5.54
#